data_bc1d4fcb78e31b58bbedeacd019bdaba
#
_entry.id   bc1d4fcb78e31b58bbedeacd019bdaba
#
_cell.length_a   1.000
_cell.length_b   1.000
_cell.length_c   1.000
_cell.angle_alpha   90.00
_cell.angle_beta   90.00
_cell.angle_gamma   90.00
#
_symmetry.space_group_name_H-M   'P 1'
#
loop_
_entity.id
_entity.type
_entity.pdbx_description
1 polymer ?
#
loop_
_entity_poly.entity_id
_entity_poly.type
_entity_poly.pdbx_seq_one_letter_code
_entity_poly.pdbx_strand_id
1 'polypeptide(L)'
;VLDEDKTLLETSAQELFHPGSAQKLFVAAAAFNTLGPQFVFRTEVLFDGAIESGVIKGDLVIKGSGDPSFRLEDLENLVLQIKKKNVKEILGNLIIECSEFDEIRMGPGWIWDLQRHGGNIPVEAFVLNQGLVDVWIKPSDISMNAPHVEIDPLVPGICVSNKAIMANIDPYEKSLKVRKKQQRGKDVILVEGALSLKSRPLKFSIPVQYPAHFAATEFSLLLKKHGIKHEGKILFDHNSCCKEVLASHQSAPLFDLVKKMLKFDNDMYANCILKKIGRIKFGKPGTWPNGAQVVREFLLDVAAKEVDEAVIVDGSGESCFNKISPETVALWLKNIHKKFVYA
;
A
#
# COMPACT_ATOMS: atom_id res chain seq x y z
N VAL A 1 25.23 14.24 19.75
CA VAL A 1 24.58 13.62 20.93
C VAL A 1 23.40 14.49 21.32
N LEU A 2 22.18 13.94 21.30
CA LEU A 2 20.95 14.73 21.46
C LEU A 2 20.82 15.37 22.86
N ASP A 3 21.23 14.66 23.89
CA ASP A 3 21.09 15.11 25.29
C ASP A 3 22.20 16.08 25.73
N GLU A 4 23.35 16.04 25.07
CA GLU A 4 24.53 16.82 25.47
C GLU A 4 24.78 18.05 24.59
N ASP A 5 23.97 18.24 23.54
CA ASP A 5 24.18 19.30 22.53
C ASP A 5 25.61 19.33 21.95
N LYS A 6 26.18 18.14 21.76
CA LYS A 6 27.57 17.96 21.33
C LYS A 6 27.64 17.37 19.95
N THR A 7 28.33 18.07 19.03
CA THR A 7 28.69 17.53 17.73
C THR A 7 29.94 16.66 17.83
N LEU A 8 29.87 15.41 17.44
CA LEU A 8 31.00 14.46 17.44
C LEU A 8 31.72 14.42 16.09
N LEU A 9 30.94 14.49 15.01
CA LEU A 9 31.42 14.45 13.63
C LEU A 9 30.48 15.31 12.77
N GLU A 10 31.07 16.09 11.88
CA GLU A 10 30.37 16.91 10.90
C GLU A 10 31.10 16.84 9.57
N THR A 11 30.38 16.46 8.50
CA THR A 11 30.91 16.42 7.15
C THR A 11 29.77 16.69 6.18
N SER A 12 29.93 17.69 5.30
CA SER A 12 28.92 18.09 4.30
C SER A 12 27.54 18.32 4.91
N ALA A 13 27.45 18.87 6.13
CA ALA A 13 26.23 18.91 6.92
C ALA A 13 25.13 19.72 6.25
N GLN A 14 25.46 20.73 5.44
CA GLN A 14 24.52 21.61 4.75
C GLN A 14 24.24 21.18 3.30
N GLU A 15 24.99 20.21 2.77
CA GLU A 15 24.74 19.71 1.42
C GLU A 15 23.46 18.87 1.35
N LEU A 16 22.74 18.97 0.23
CA LEU A 16 21.48 18.27 0.03
C LEU A 16 21.72 16.85 -0.51
N PHE A 17 21.32 15.86 0.26
CA PHE A 17 21.39 14.44 -0.11
C PHE A 17 20.01 13.83 -0.28
N HIS A 18 19.95 12.71 -0.99
CA HIS A 18 18.79 11.86 -1.06
C HIS A 18 18.59 11.16 0.30
N PRO A 19 17.44 11.37 1.00
CA PRO A 19 17.26 10.86 2.37
C PRO A 19 17.03 9.35 2.45
N GLY A 20 16.60 8.72 1.34
CA GLY A 20 16.15 7.33 1.39
C GLY A 20 15.06 7.13 2.45
N SER A 21 15.05 5.98 3.07
CA SER A 21 14.05 5.61 4.09
C SER A 21 14.04 6.47 5.35
N ALA A 22 15.04 7.35 5.58
CA ALA A 22 14.97 8.35 6.64
C ALA A 22 13.78 9.31 6.46
N GLN A 23 13.30 9.48 5.23
CA GLN A 23 12.08 10.22 4.89
C GLN A 23 10.86 9.79 5.71
N LYS A 24 10.72 8.50 6.00
CA LYS A 24 9.61 7.93 6.77
C LYS A 24 9.49 8.48 8.19
N LEU A 25 10.60 8.94 8.78
CA LEU A 25 10.58 9.57 10.10
C LEU A 25 9.81 10.90 10.08
N PHE A 26 9.98 11.70 9.03
CA PHE A 26 9.27 12.96 8.87
C PHE A 26 7.80 12.76 8.62
N VAL A 27 7.46 11.77 7.77
CA VAL A 27 6.06 11.37 7.52
C VAL A 27 5.40 10.89 8.80
N ALA A 28 6.07 10.05 9.60
CA ALA A 28 5.56 9.55 10.87
C ALA A 28 5.20 10.69 11.84
N ALA A 29 6.11 11.63 12.03
CA ALA A 29 5.91 12.72 12.96
C ALA A 29 4.85 13.73 12.46
N ALA A 30 4.83 14.07 11.17
CA ALA A 30 3.79 14.89 10.57
C ALA A 30 2.41 14.22 10.68
N ALA A 31 2.35 12.88 10.54
CA ALA A 31 1.12 12.12 10.69
C ALA A 31 0.60 12.14 12.13
N PHE A 32 1.46 11.95 13.13
CA PHE A 32 1.04 12.08 14.53
C PHE A 32 0.55 13.49 14.88
N ASN A 33 1.21 14.51 14.32
CA ASN A 33 0.77 15.91 14.53
C ASN A 33 -0.57 16.22 13.86
N THR A 34 -0.83 15.64 12.67
CA THR A 34 -2.03 15.96 11.88
C THR A 34 -3.23 15.10 12.23
N LEU A 35 -3.03 13.81 12.48
CA LEU A 35 -4.07 12.81 12.67
C LEU A 35 -4.22 12.37 14.15
N GLY A 36 -3.13 12.45 14.90
CA GLY A 36 -3.04 11.88 16.25
C GLY A 36 -2.72 10.38 16.24
N PRO A 37 -2.10 9.84 17.33
CA PRO A 37 -1.64 8.45 17.39
C PRO A 37 -2.79 7.42 17.39
N GLN A 38 -4.00 7.83 17.80
CA GLN A 38 -5.20 6.96 17.87
C GLN A 38 -6.04 6.99 16.59
N PHE A 39 -5.62 7.73 15.57
CA PHE A 39 -6.33 7.75 14.29
C PHE A 39 -6.42 6.33 13.69
N VAL A 40 -7.58 5.99 13.10
CA VAL A 40 -7.81 4.73 12.38
C VAL A 40 -8.29 5.03 10.97
N PHE A 41 -7.83 4.25 10.00
CA PHE A 41 -8.42 4.22 8.68
C PHE A 41 -9.74 3.45 8.73
N ARG A 42 -10.76 3.93 8.00
CA ARG A 42 -12.07 3.29 7.98
C ARG A 42 -12.51 2.98 6.55
N THR A 43 -12.57 1.69 6.23
CA THR A 43 -13.13 1.19 4.96
C THR A 43 -14.58 0.81 5.19
N GLU A 44 -15.48 1.32 4.37
CA GLU A 44 -16.93 1.15 4.53
C GLU A 44 -17.54 0.53 3.29
N VAL A 45 -18.54 -0.34 3.51
CA VAL A 45 -19.42 -0.80 2.46
C VAL A 45 -20.77 -0.14 2.68
N LEU A 46 -21.20 0.62 1.68
CA LEU A 46 -22.47 1.35 1.67
C LEU A 46 -23.38 0.76 0.58
N PHE A 47 -24.64 1.11 0.64
CA PHE A 47 -25.60 0.72 -0.39
C PHE A 47 -26.56 1.87 -0.67
N ASP A 48 -27.15 1.82 -1.86
CA ASP A 48 -28.23 2.69 -2.26
C ASP A 48 -29.52 1.88 -2.45
N GLY A 49 -30.66 2.53 -2.18
CA GLY A 49 -31.97 1.90 -2.28
C GLY A 49 -32.39 1.14 -1.03
N ALA A 50 -33.28 0.16 -1.19
CA ALA A 50 -33.89 -0.62 -0.11
C ALA A 50 -33.35 -2.05 -0.07
N ILE A 51 -33.30 -2.64 1.12
CA ILE A 51 -33.09 -4.08 1.30
C ILE A 51 -34.45 -4.74 1.52
N GLU A 52 -34.94 -5.48 0.52
CA GLU A 52 -36.20 -6.17 0.58
C GLU A 52 -36.00 -7.68 0.44
N SER A 53 -36.43 -8.45 1.42
CA SER A 53 -36.29 -9.92 1.47
C SER A 53 -34.85 -10.43 1.24
N GLY A 54 -33.86 -9.62 1.62
CA GLY A 54 -32.44 -9.94 1.44
C GLY A 54 -31.84 -9.52 0.08
N VAL A 55 -32.60 -8.73 -0.70
CA VAL A 55 -32.17 -8.21 -2.00
C VAL A 55 -31.90 -6.71 -1.90
N ILE A 56 -30.69 -6.27 -2.23
CA ILE A 56 -30.34 -4.86 -2.44
C ILE A 56 -30.79 -4.47 -3.85
N LYS A 57 -31.78 -3.55 -3.97
CA LYS A 57 -32.32 -3.13 -5.28
C LYS A 57 -31.48 -2.04 -5.97
N GLY A 58 -30.45 -1.54 -5.29
CA GLY A 58 -29.52 -0.53 -5.81
C GLY A 58 -28.09 -1.03 -5.88
N ASP A 59 -27.17 -0.08 -5.94
CA ASP A 59 -25.73 -0.33 -6.02
C ASP A 59 -25.14 -0.65 -4.64
N LEU A 60 -24.08 -1.46 -4.64
CA LEU A 60 -23.21 -1.67 -3.48
C LEU A 60 -21.92 -0.90 -3.69
N VAL A 61 -21.57 -0.03 -2.75
CA VAL A 61 -20.39 0.84 -2.81
C VAL A 61 -19.39 0.38 -1.76
N ILE A 62 -18.13 0.14 -2.15
CA ILE A 62 -17.03 0.02 -1.21
C ILE A 62 -16.16 1.27 -1.28
N LYS A 63 -16.03 1.96 -0.15
CA LYS A 63 -15.27 3.19 -0.01
C LYS A 63 -13.90 2.89 0.57
N GLY A 64 -12.86 3.03 -0.26
CA GLY A 64 -11.48 2.90 0.16
C GLY A 64 -11.02 4.08 1.01
N SER A 65 -10.31 3.80 2.08
CA SER A 65 -9.84 4.82 3.04
C SER A 65 -8.36 5.18 2.90
N GLY A 66 -7.63 4.47 2.04
CA GLY A 66 -6.17 4.56 1.95
C GLY A 66 -5.45 3.75 3.04
N ASP A 67 -6.12 2.76 3.64
CA ASP A 67 -5.53 1.88 4.65
C ASP A 67 -4.46 0.95 4.05
N PRO A 68 -3.16 1.13 4.36
CA PRO A 68 -2.11 0.26 3.85
C PRO A 68 -2.08 -1.11 4.52
N SER A 69 -2.81 -1.27 5.61
CA SER A 69 -2.83 -2.51 6.39
C SER A 69 -3.96 -3.45 6.01
N PHE A 70 -4.88 -3.03 5.12
CA PHE A 70 -6.07 -3.77 4.74
C PHE A 70 -5.72 -5.08 4.01
N ARG A 71 -6.22 -6.20 4.53
CA ARG A 71 -5.91 -7.56 4.08
C ARG A 71 -7.13 -8.28 3.52
N LEU A 72 -6.87 -9.43 2.88
CA LEU A 72 -7.93 -10.29 2.36
C LEU A 72 -8.90 -10.76 3.45
N GLU A 73 -8.38 -11.03 4.66
CA GLU A 73 -9.19 -11.40 5.82
C GLU A 73 -10.14 -10.28 6.24
N ASP A 74 -9.70 -9.02 6.15
CA ASP A 74 -10.52 -7.85 6.48
C ASP A 74 -11.62 -7.65 5.44
N LEU A 75 -11.30 -7.86 4.17
CA LEU A 75 -12.26 -7.82 3.07
C LEU A 75 -13.30 -8.96 3.21
N GLU A 76 -12.87 -10.16 3.55
CA GLU A 76 -13.78 -11.29 3.83
C GLU A 76 -14.67 -11.01 5.03
N ASN A 77 -14.15 -10.37 6.08
CA ASN A 77 -14.93 -9.94 7.24
C ASN A 77 -16.01 -8.92 6.87
N LEU A 78 -15.77 -8.00 5.94
CA LEU A 78 -16.80 -7.09 5.41
C LEU A 78 -17.92 -7.88 4.72
N VAL A 79 -17.57 -8.87 3.90
CA VAL A 79 -18.57 -9.74 3.24
C VAL A 79 -19.37 -10.55 4.25
N LEU A 80 -18.74 -11.05 5.31
CA LEU A 80 -19.44 -11.75 6.39
C LEU A 80 -20.40 -10.84 7.16
N GLN A 81 -20.07 -9.57 7.36
CA GLN A 81 -20.99 -8.57 7.95
C GLN A 81 -22.21 -8.36 7.05
N ILE A 82 -22.01 -8.24 5.73
CA ILE A 82 -23.10 -8.13 4.75
C ILE A 82 -24.01 -9.37 4.84
N LYS A 83 -23.43 -10.55 4.86
CA LYS A 83 -24.17 -11.83 4.98
C LYS A 83 -24.98 -11.93 6.28
N LYS A 84 -24.43 -11.45 7.43
CA LYS A 84 -25.12 -11.41 8.72
C LYS A 84 -26.37 -10.52 8.70
N LYS A 85 -26.45 -9.55 7.79
CA LYS A 85 -27.65 -8.72 7.56
C LYS A 85 -28.66 -9.40 6.61
N ASN A 86 -28.48 -10.70 6.36
CA ASN A 86 -29.32 -11.53 5.47
C ASN A 86 -29.37 -11.05 4.01
N VAL A 87 -28.35 -10.32 3.54
CA VAL A 87 -28.23 -9.98 2.12
C VAL A 87 -27.87 -11.25 1.33
N LYS A 88 -28.64 -11.52 0.29
CA LYS A 88 -28.52 -12.70 -0.60
C LYS A 88 -28.20 -12.32 -2.04
N GLU A 89 -28.62 -11.12 -2.45
CA GLU A 89 -28.50 -10.66 -3.84
C GLU A 89 -28.34 -9.14 -3.89
N ILE A 90 -27.53 -8.69 -4.86
CA ILE A 90 -27.31 -7.28 -5.20
C ILE A 90 -27.67 -7.13 -6.68
N LEU A 91 -28.69 -6.34 -7.00
CA LEU A 91 -29.18 -6.15 -8.38
C LEU A 91 -28.42 -5.08 -9.15
N GLY A 92 -27.90 -4.08 -8.43
CA GLY A 92 -27.13 -2.97 -9.00
C GLY A 92 -25.66 -3.32 -9.26
N ASN A 93 -24.84 -2.31 -9.39
CA ASN A 93 -23.42 -2.43 -9.64
C ASN A 93 -22.63 -2.52 -8.32
N LEU A 94 -21.40 -2.99 -8.42
CA LEU A 94 -20.38 -2.84 -7.39
C LEU A 94 -19.55 -1.60 -7.72
N ILE A 95 -19.69 -0.55 -6.93
CA ILE A 95 -18.99 0.72 -7.10
C ILE A 95 -17.79 0.77 -6.17
N ILE A 96 -16.63 1.05 -6.72
CA ILE A 96 -15.38 1.24 -5.99
C ILE A 96 -15.14 2.74 -5.89
N GLU A 97 -15.30 3.29 -4.67
CA GLU A 97 -15.06 4.70 -4.41
C GLU A 97 -13.63 4.90 -3.90
N CYS A 98 -12.81 5.61 -4.69
CA CYS A 98 -11.41 5.89 -4.41
C CYS A 98 -11.14 7.38 -4.15
N SER A 99 -12.15 8.20 -3.80
CA SER A 99 -12.07 9.65 -3.65
C SER A 99 -11.16 10.15 -2.52
N GLU A 100 -10.69 9.27 -1.65
CA GLU A 100 -9.72 9.64 -0.60
C GLU A 100 -8.38 10.10 -1.19
N PHE A 101 -7.97 9.55 -2.34
CA PHE A 101 -6.75 9.91 -3.04
C PHE A 101 -7.04 10.33 -4.48
N ASP A 102 -6.10 11.04 -5.10
CA ASP A 102 -6.13 11.35 -6.54
C ASP A 102 -5.78 10.11 -7.38
N GLU A 103 -5.92 10.26 -8.70
CA GLU A 103 -5.63 9.19 -9.67
C GLU A 103 -4.13 9.01 -9.97
N ILE A 104 -3.26 9.89 -9.44
CA ILE A 104 -1.81 9.81 -9.64
C ILE A 104 -1.22 8.77 -8.68
N ARG A 105 -1.16 7.53 -9.14
CA ARG A 105 -0.76 6.36 -8.34
C ARG A 105 0.74 6.25 -8.09
N MET A 106 1.54 6.74 -9.03
CA MET A 106 3.00 6.64 -8.96
C MET A 106 3.60 7.92 -8.38
N GLY A 107 4.55 7.77 -7.49
CA GLY A 107 5.27 8.90 -6.90
C GLY A 107 6.13 9.64 -7.95
N PRO A 108 6.22 10.97 -7.86
CA PRO A 108 7.07 11.75 -8.75
C PRO A 108 8.54 11.31 -8.63
N GLY A 109 9.21 11.13 -9.76
CA GLY A 109 10.63 10.73 -9.79
C GLY A 109 10.92 9.28 -9.40
N TRP A 110 9.90 8.44 -9.31
CA TRP A 110 10.09 7.01 -9.12
C TRP A 110 10.68 6.37 -10.39
N ILE A 111 11.72 5.58 -10.21
CA ILE A 111 12.39 4.89 -11.32
C ILE A 111 11.59 3.64 -11.69
N TRP A 112 11.07 3.60 -12.91
CA TRP A 112 10.17 2.52 -13.36
C TRP A 112 10.81 1.13 -13.36
N ASP A 113 12.14 1.04 -13.46
CA ASP A 113 12.88 -0.23 -13.40
C ASP A 113 12.73 -0.92 -12.02
N LEU A 114 12.54 -0.17 -10.94
CA LEU A 114 12.30 -0.72 -9.61
C LEU A 114 10.98 -1.51 -9.54
N GLN A 115 9.97 -1.16 -10.33
CA GLN A 115 8.71 -1.93 -10.43
C GLN A 115 8.92 -3.37 -10.87
N ARG A 116 9.91 -3.62 -11.73
CA ARG A 116 10.22 -4.97 -12.20
C ARG A 116 10.75 -5.89 -11.12
N HIS A 117 11.26 -5.31 -10.03
CA HIS A 117 11.88 -6.00 -8.91
C HIS A 117 11.06 -5.93 -7.61
N GLY A 118 9.78 -5.53 -7.69
CA GLY A 118 8.87 -5.47 -6.55
C GLY A 118 8.85 -4.14 -5.80
N GLY A 119 9.60 -3.12 -6.25
CA GLY A 119 9.52 -1.76 -5.73
C GLY A 119 8.45 -0.91 -6.43
N ASN A 120 8.21 0.31 -5.94
CA ASN A 120 7.30 1.30 -6.53
C ASN A 120 5.88 0.75 -6.76
N ILE A 121 5.24 0.32 -5.70
CA ILE A 121 3.86 -0.19 -5.74
C ILE A 121 2.90 0.99 -5.93
N PRO A 122 1.97 0.92 -6.92
CA PRO A 122 0.99 1.99 -7.13
C PRO A 122 0.14 2.24 -5.88
N VAL A 123 -0.04 3.51 -5.50
CA VAL A 123 -0.77 3.94 -4.31
C VAL A 123 -2.17 4.40 -4.70
N GLU A 124 -3.19 3.68 -4.23
CA GLU A 124 -4.61 3.98 -4.44
C GLU A 124 -5.35 4.00 -3.10
N ALA A 125 -6.54 4.56 -3.05
CA ALA A 125 -7.33 4.64 -1.82
C ALA A 125 -7.91 3.29 -1.38
N PHE A 126 -8.14 2.38 -2.32
CA PHE A 126 -8.58 1.00 -2.04
C PHE A 126 -7.48 0.02 -2.46
N VAL A 127 -6.70 -0.41 -1.48
CA VAL A 127 -5.56 -1.32 -1.66
C VAL A 127 -5.74 -2.54 -0.78
N LEU A 128 -5.61 -3.72 -1.38
CA LEU A 128 -5.65 -5.01 -0.70
C LEU A 128 -4.25 -5.62 -0.64
N ASN A 129 -3.85 -6.17 0.51
CA ASN A 129 -2.53 -6.81 0.70
C ASN A 129 -1.36 -5.95 0.23
N GLN A 130 -1.44 -4.62 0.44
CA GLN A 130 -0.44 -3.64 -0.04
C GLN A 130 -0.27 -3.62 -1.56
N GLY A 131 -1.26 -4.04 -2.34
CA GLY A 131 -1.16 -4.14 -3.80
C GLY A 131 -0.21 -5.25 -4.27
N LEU A 132 -0.01 -6.27 -3.45
CA LEU A 132 0.89 -7.40 -3.72
C LEU A 132 0.10 -8.70 -3.87
N VAL A 133 0.60 -9.56 -4.76
CA VAL A 133 0.24 -10.98 -4.82
C VAL A 133 1.47 -11.82 -4.50
N ASP A 134 1.27 -12.92 -3.79
CA ASP A 134 2.32 -13.84 -3.45
C ASP A 134 2.45 -14.92 -4.52
N VAL A 135 3.65 -15.10 -5.03
CA VAL A 135 4.01 -16.15 -5.99
C VAL A 135 4.84 -17.18 -5.26
N TRP A 136 4.24 -18.33 -5.01
CA TRP A 136 4.91 -19.46 -4.40
C TRP A 136 5.50 -20.36 -5.48
N ILE A 137 6.78 -20.70 -5.34
CA ILE A 137 7.48 -21.63 -6.21
C ILE A 137 7.87 -22.83 -5.37
N LYS A 138 7.21 -23.95 -5.64
CA LYS A 138 7.38 -25.20 -4.91
C LYS A 138 8.23 -26.15 -5.75
N PRO A 139 9.28 -26.78 -5.19
CA PRO A 139 10.07 -27.74 -5.94
C PRO A 139 9.21 -28.94 -6.37
N SER A 140 9.57 -29.51 -7.51
CA SER A 140 9.11 -30.83 -7.97
C SER A 140 10.18 -31.87 -7.67
N ASP A 141 9.79 -33.09 -7.40
CA ASP A 141 10.73 -34.18 -7.09
C ASP A 141 11.51 -34.69 -8.32
N ILE A 142 11.17 -34.24 -9.51
CA ILE A 142 11.73 -34.71 -10.78
C ILE A 142 12.64 -33.65 -11.39
N SER A 143 13.92 -34.02 -11.59
CA SER A 143 14.88 -33.18 -12.30
C SER A 143 14.41 -32.86 -13.73
N MET A 144 14.77 -31.66 -14.23
CA MET A 144 14.39 -31.12 -15.56
C MET A 144 12.90 -30.80 -15.72
N ASN A 145 12.03 -31.19 -14.80
CA ASN A 145 10.64 -30.72 -14.79
C ASN A 145 10.55 -29.28 -14.31
N ALA A 146 9.45 -28.62 -14.63
CA ALA A 146 9.17 -27.30 -14.09
C ALA A 146 8.79 -27.36 -12.60
N PRO A 147 9.24 -26.43 -11.75
CA PRO A 147 8.70 -26.29 -10.41
C PRO A 147 7.22 -25.90 -10.48
N HIS A 148 6.45 -26.23 -9.42
CA HIS A 148 5.07 -25.81 -9.34
C HIS A 148 4.99 -24.34 -8.94
N VAL A 149 4.18 -23.53 -9.67
CA VAL A 149 4.00 -22.09 -9.41
C VAL A 149 2.54 -21.86 -9.04
N GLU A 150 2.34 -21.22 -7.90
CA GLU A 150 1.03 -20.89 -7.34
C GLU A 150 0.97 -19.39 -7.03
N ILE A 151 -0.14 -18.73 -7.33
CA ILE A 151 -0.39 -17.31 -7.02
C ILE A 151 -1.46 -17.25 -5.93
N ASP A 152 -1.20 -16.48 -4.89
CA ASP A 152 -2.10 -16.29 -3.76
C ASP A 152 -2.24 -14.79 -3.42
N PRO A 153 -3.47 -14.25 -3.43
CA PRO A 153 -4.69 -14.87 -3.94
C PRO A 153 -4.64 -15.07 -5.46
N LEU A 154 -5.44 -16.02 -5.98
CA LEU A 154 -5.54 -16.26 -7.41
C LEU A 154 -6.29 -15.10 -8.09
N VAL A 155 -5.57 -14.25 -8.80
CA VAL A 155 -6.12 -13.06 -9.46
C VAL A 155 -6.50 -13.35 -10.90
N PRO A 156 -7.77 -13.21 -11.28
CA PRO A 156 -8.16 -13.26 -12.69
C PRO A 156 -7.41 -12.21 -13.52
N GLY A 157 -6.82 -12.67 -14.64
CA GLY A 157 -6.07 -11.78 -15.54
C GLY A 157 -4.57 -11.72 -15.30
N ILE A 158 -4.04 -12.27 -14.21
CA ILE A 158 -2.61 -12.56 -14.06
C ILE A 158 -2.31 -13.92 -14.66
N CYS A 159 -1.36 -13.96 -15.60
CA CYS A 159 -0.89 -15.19 -16.22
C CYS A 159 0.49 -15.56 -15.69
N VAL A 160 0.79 -16.86 -15.60
CA VAL A 160 2.14 -17.35 -15.29
C VAL A 160 2.79 -17.91 -16.55
N SER A 161 4.00 -17.46 -16.83
CA SER A 161 4.88 -18.07 -17.82
C SER A 161 6.05 -18.71 -17.07
N ASN A 162 5.93 -19.99 -16.77
CA ASN A 162 6.94 -20.75 -16.06
C ASN A 162 7.90 -21.41 -17.08
N LYS A 163 9.14 -20.95 -17.08
CA LYS A 163 10.25 -21.48 -17.86
C LYS A 163 11.40 -21.98 -16.98
N ALA A 164 11.17 -22.02 -15.66
CA ALA A 164 12.15 -22.54 -14.73
C ALA A 164 12.18 -24.07 -14.77
N ILE A 165 13.33 -24.63 -14.44
CA ILE A 165 13.54 -26.08 -14.37
C ILE A 165 14.05 -26.49 -12.98
N MET A 166 13.77 -27.71 -12.58
CA MET A 166 14.40 -28.34 -11.42
C MET A 166 15.79 -28.86 -11.82
N ALA A 167 16.80 -28.57 -11.00
CA ALA A 167 18.17 -28.99 -11.27
C ALA A 167 18.89 -29.46 -10.01
N ASN A 168 19.90 -30.29 -10.18
CA ASN A 168 20.78 -30.70 -9.07
C ASN A 168 21.88 -29.65 -8.87
N ILE A 169 21.51 -28.50 -8.34
CA ILE A 169 22.39 -27.36 -8.02
C ILE A 169 22.37 -27.09 -6.53
N ASP A 170 23.28 -26.24 -6.06
CA ASP A 170 23.29 -25.81 -4.66
C ASP A 170 21.94 -25.13 -4.30
N PRO A 171 21.27 -25.52 -3.21
CA PRO A 171 20.02 -24.89 -2.78
C PRO A 171 20.13 -23.38 -2.49
N TYR A 172 21.33 -22.88 -2.24
CA TYR A 172 21.62 -21.47 -1.99
C TYR A 172 21.97 -20.68 -3.28
N GLU A 173 22.08 -21.35 -4.42
CA GLU A 173 22.31 -20.70 -5.70
C GLU A 173 21.06 -19.91 -6.13
N LYS A 174 21.23 -18.57 -6.27
CA LYS A 174 20.15 -17.67 -6.66
C LYS A 174 20.01 -17.57 -8.18
N SER A 175 19.78 -18.68 -8.85
CA SER A 175 19.59 -18.70 -10.30
C SER A 175 18.14 -18.45 -10.74
N LEU A 176 17.18 -18.65 -9.83
CA LEU A 176 15.77 -18.43 -10.11
C LEU A 176 15.44 -16.93 -10.12
N LYS A 177 14.76 -16.48 -11.18
CA LYS A 177 14.31 -15.10 -11.37
C LYS A 177 12.80 -15.07 -11.55
N VAL A 178 12.13 -14.24 -10.77
CA VAL A 178 10.69 -13.97 -10.87
C VAL A 178 10.50 -12.50 -11.21
N ARG A 179 9.83 -12.21 -12.30
CA ARG A 179 9.62 -10.85 -12.80
C ARG A 179 8.22 -10.67 -13.33
N LYS A 180 7.67 -9.48 -13.18
CA LYS A 180 6.43 -9.08 -13.84
C LYS A 180 6.72 -8.47 -15.21
N LYS A 181 5.95 -8.84 -16.21
CA LYS A 181 5.96 -8.24 -17.55
C LYS A 181 4.54 -7.98 -18.00
N GLN A 182 4.30 -6.86 -18.63
CA GLN A 182 3.04 -6.63 -19.33
C GLN A 182 3.10 -7.21 -20.74
N GLN A 183 2.09 -8.01 -21.09
CA GLN A 183 1.95 -8.58 -22.42
C GLN A 183 0.48 -8.51 -22.86
N ARG A 184 0.20 -7.76 -23.94
CA ARG A 184 -1.15 -7.56 -24.48
C ARG A 184 -2.16 -7.07 -23.42
N GLY A 185 -1.73 -6.13 -22.57
CA GLY A 185 -2.58 -5.55 -21.51
C GLY A 185 -2.82 -6.44 -20.29
N LYS A 186 -2.16 -7.63 -20.21
CA LYS A 186 -2.23 -8.52 -19.07
C LYS A 186 -0.91 -8.54 -18.32
N ASP A 187 -0.99 -8.68 -17.00
CA ASP A 187 0.18 -8.95 -16.18
C ASP A 187 0.60 -10.41 -16.35
N VAL A 188 1.85 -10.63 -16.76
CA VAL A 188 2.45 -11.95 -16.88
C VAL A 188 3.60 -12.07 -15.89
N ILE A 189 3.50 -13.04 -14.98
CA ILE A 189 4.58 -13.39 -14.07
C ILE A 189 5.48 -14.38 -14.78
N LEU A 190 6.72 -13.95 -15.02
CA LEU A 190 7.76 -14.73 -15.66
C LEU A 190 8.60 -15.40 -14.55
N VAL A 191 8.68 -16.73 -14.59
CA VAL A 191 9.55 -17.53 -13.72
C VAL A 191 10.59 -18.21 -14.60
N GLU A 192 11.87 -17.87 -14.41
CA GLU A 192 12.98 -18.32 -15.27
C GLU A 192 14.18 -18.74 -14.41
N GLY A 193 15.02 -19.63 -14.94
CA GLY A 193 16.24 -20.13 -14.30
C GLY A 193 16.08 -21.54 -13.74
N ALA A 194 16.85 -21.86 -12.71
CA ALA A 194 16.84 -23.18 -12.10
C ALA A 194 16.53 -23.12 -10.61
N LEU A 195 15.79 -24.12 -10.12
CA LEU A 195 15.52 -24.34 -8.72
C LEU A 195 16.12 -25.67 -8.27
N SER A 196 16.81 -25.68 -7.14
CA SER A 196 17.40 -26.91 -6.59
C SER A 196 16.32 -27.91 -6.19
N LEU A 197 16.56 -29.20 -6.48
CA LEU A 197 15.72 -30.31 -5.98
C LEU A 197 15.62 -30.34 -4.43
N LYS A 198 16.60 -29.76 -3.75
CA LYS A 198 16.66 -29.70 -2.29
C LYS A 198 16.13 -28.35 -1.73
N SER A 199 15.62 -27.47 -2.60
CA SER A 199 15.11 -26.17 -2.17
C SER A 199 13.83 -26.32 -1.33
N ARG A 200 13.64 -25.40 -0.37
CA ARG A 200 12.33 -25.19 0.25
C ARG A 200 11.45 -24.37 -0.71
N PRO A 201 10.12 -24.39 -0.52
CA PRO A 201 9.25 -23.46 -1.23
C PRO A 201 9.75 -22.01 -1.08
N LEU A 202 9.82 -21.30 -2.20
CA LEU A 202 10.21 -19.90 -2.25
C LEU A 202 8.98 -19.04 -2.46
N LYS A 203 8.96 -17.88 -1.80
CA LYS A 203 7.90 -16.88 -1.90
C LYS A 203 8.44 -15.59 -2.50
N PHE A 204 7.76 -15.06 -3.50
CA PHE A 204 8.01 -13.75 -4.10
C PHE A 204 6.74 -12.93 -4.04
N SER A 205 6.82 -11.69 -3.54
CA SER A 205 5.68 -10.78 -3.55
C SER A 205 5.81 -9.84 -4.75
N ILE A 206 4.81 -9.84 -5.62
CA ILE A 206 4.82 -9.13 -6.90
C ILE A 206 3.74 -8.04 -6.89
N PRO A 207 4.08 -6.77 -7.20
CA PRO A 207 3.10 -5.70 -7.23
C PRO A 207 2.12 -5.87 -8.40
N VAL A 208 0.83 -5.68 -8.11
CA VAL A 208 -0.20 -5.59 -9.15
C VAL A 208 -0.18 -4.21 -9.81
N GLN A 209 -0.60 -4.12 -11.06
CA GLN A 209 -0.61 -2.86 -11.81
C GLN A 209 -1.74 -1.92 -11.37
N TYR A 210 -2.87 -2.49 -10.96
CA TYR A 210 -4.08 -1.78 -10.60
C TYR A 210 -4.61 -2.31 -9.27
N PRO A 211 -4.10 -1.82 -8.11
CA PRO A 211 -4.48 -2.33 -6.79
C PRO A 211 -5.97 -2.30 -6.49
N ALA A 212 -6.67 -1.21 -6.85
CA ALA A 212 -8.11 -1.09 -6.63
C ALA A 212 -8.92 -2.08 -7.48
N HIS A 213 -8.49 -2.35 -8.73
CA HIS A 213 -9.14 -3.37 -9.56
C HIS A 213 -8.93 -4.79 -9.01
N PHE A 214 -7.73 -5.06 -8.51
CA PHE A 214 -7.43 -6.31 -7.82
C PHE A 214 -8.35 -6.48 -6.60
N ALA A 215 -8.41 -5.49 -5.71
CA ALA A 215 -9.25 -5.52 -4.52
C ALA A 215 -10.75 -5.65 -4.86
N ALA A 216 -11.23 -4.97 -5.91
CA ALA A 216 -12.60 -5.07 -6.40
C ALA A 216 -12.95 -6.47 -6.92
N THR A 217 -12.01 -7.09 -7.64
CA THR A 217 -12.17 -8.45 -8.14
C THR A 217 -12.27 -9.45 -6.99
N GLU A 218 -11.38 -9.35 -6.01
CA GLU A 218 -11.40 -10.19 -4.81
C GLU A 218 -12.69 -10.00 -4.01
N PHE A 219 -13.19 -8.76 -3.89
CA PHE A 219 -14.47 -8.50 -3.23
C PHE A 219 -15.63 -9.21 -3.93
N SER A 220 -15.70 -9.12 -5.26
CA SER A 220 -16.72 -9.83 -6.05
C SER A 220 -16.63 -11.35 -5.89
N LEU A 221 -15.42 -11.91 -5.90
CA LEU A 221 -15.20 -13.35 -5.68
C LEU A 221 -15.61 -13.79 -4.27
N LEU A 222 -15.34 -12.98 -3.25
CA LEU A 222 -15.75 -13.25 -1.87
C LEU A 222 -17.27 -13.17 -1.70
N LEU A 223 -17.96 -12.21 -2.31
CA LEU A 223 -19.43 -12.17 -2.34
C LEU A 223 -19.99 -13.48 -2.88
N LYS A 224 -19.48 -13.93 -4.03
CA LYS A 224 -19.88 -15.19 -4.65
C LYS A 224 -19.56 -16.41 -3.76
N LYS A 225 -18.35 -16.47 -3.19
CA LYS A 225 -17.91 -17.54 -2.27
C LYS A 225 -18.86 -17.68 -1.07
N HIS A 226 -19.35 -16.56 -0.54
CA HIS A 226 -20.27 -16.54 0.59
C HIS A 226 -21.75 -16.61 0.22
N GLY A 227 -22.08 -16.87 -1.06
CA GLY A 227 -23.44 -17.08 -1.55
C GLY A 227 -24.25 -15.80 -1.72
N ILE A 228 -23.59 -14.64 -1.86
CA ILE A 228 -24.23 -13.38 -2.20
C ILE A 228 -24.14 -13.21 -3.71
N LYS A 229 -25.29 -13.26 -4.39
CA LYS A 229 -25.36 -13.12 -5.83
C LYS A 229 -25.14 -11.67 -6.26
N HIS A 230 -24.28 -11.45 -7.25
CA HIS A 230 -24.04 -10.16 -7.88
C HIS A 230 -23.75 -10.38 -9.37
N GLU A 231 -24.55 -9.80 -10.24
CA GLU A 231 -24.40 -9.90 -11.70
C GLU A 231 -24.15 -8.53 -12.36
N GLY A 232 -24.13 -7.46 -11.56
CA GLY A 232 -23.83 -6.10 -12.01
C GLY A 232 -22.37 -5.91 -12.43
N LYS A 233 -22.06 -4.72 -12.93
CA LYS A 233 -20.69 -4.34 -13.32
C LYS A 233 -19.89 -3.88 -12.10
N ILE A 234 -18.58 -4.01 -12.19
CA ILE A 234 -17.65 -3.32 -11.30
C ILE A 234 -17.34 -1.97 -11.95
N LEU A 235 -17.66 -0.88 -11.25
CA LEU A 235 -17.45 0.49 -11.69
C LEU A 235 -16.55 1.23 -10.70
N PHE A 236 -15.80 2.21 -11.19
CA PHE A 236 -14.97 3.08 -10.37
C PHE A 236 -15.56 4.48 -10.41
N ASP A 237 -15.84 5.03 -9.22
CA ASP A 237 -16.43 6.36 -9.09
C ASP A 237 -15.74 7.12 -7.94
N HIS A 238 -15.73 8.45 -8.06
CA HIS A 238 -15.13 9.34 -7.06
C HIS A 238 -16.19 10.13 -6.26
N ASN A 239 -17.48 9.96 -6.55
CA ASN A 239 -18.56 10.77 -5.97
C ASN A 239 -19.84 9.97 -5.69
N SER A 240 -19.72 8.79 -5.07
CA SER A 240 -20.92 8.02 -4.74
C SER A 240 -21.78 8.75 -3.69
N CYS A 241 -23.09 8.80 -3.92
CA CYS A 241 -24.06 9.45 -3.02
C CYS A 241 -24.64 8.52 -1.96
N CYS A 242 -24.17 7.28 -1.87
CA CYS A 242 -24.66 6.28 -0.91
C CYS A 242 -24.36 6.70 0.52
N LYS A 243 -25.36 6.57 1.42
CA LYS A 243 -25.27 7.08 2.80
C LYS A 243 -25.42 5.99 3.87
N GLU A 244 -26.04 4.86 3.53
CA GLU A 244 -26.29 3.82 4.51
C GLU A 244 -25.13 2.82 4.60
N VAL A 245 -24.54 2.72 5.79
CA VAL A 245 -23.40 1.82 6.04
C VAL A 245 -23.92 0.40 6.30
N LEU A 246 -23.55 -0.50 5.41
CA LEU A 246 -23.86 -1.93 5.49
C LEU A 246 -22.83 -2.71 6.29
N ALA A 247 -21.54 -2.40 6.09
CA ALA A 247 -20.42 -3.02 6.79
C ALA A 247 -19.28 -2.02 6.93
N SER A 248 -18.42 -2.23 7.92
CA SER A 248 -17.26 -1.37 8.13
C SER A 248 -16.07 -2.14 8.72
N HIS A 249 -14.87 -1.72 8.33
CA HIS A 249 -13.60 -2.16 8.88
C HIS A 249 -12.83 -0.95 9.41
N GLN A 250 -12.10 -1.11 10.50
CA GLN A 250 -11.18 -0.12 11.05
C GLN A 250 -9.79 -0.74 11.15
N SER A 251 -8.78 0.00 10.72
CA SER A 251 -7.38 -0.40 10.90
C SER A 251 -6.99 -0.44 12.39
N ALA A 252 -5.81 -0.97 12.68
CA ALA A 252 -5.14 -0.67 13.94
C ALA A 252 -4.89 0.85 14.06
N PRO A 253 -4.66 1.38 15.29
CA PRO A 253 -4.30 2.77 15.51
C PRO A 253 -3.06 3.18 14.68
N LEU A 254 -2.99 4.46 14.29
CA LEU A 254 -1.87 5.01 13.52
C LEU A 254 -0.51 4.73 14.18
N PHE A 255 -0.46 4.74 15.52
CA PHE A 255 0.75 4.39 16.27
C PHE A 255 1.30 3.02 15.88
N ASP A 256 0.45 2.00 15.79
CA ASP A 256 0.85 0.65 15.42
C ASP A 256 1.22 0.55 13.94
N LEU A 257 0.53 1.29 13.07
CA LEU A 257 0.87 1.36 11.65
C LEU A 257 2.23 2.00 11.44
N VAL A 258 2.51 3.12 12.10
CA VAL A 258 3.81 3.81 12.04
C VAL A 258 4.92 2.93 12.60
N LYS A 259 4.68 2.22 13.71
CA LYS A 259 5.64 1.25 14.25
C LYS A 259 6.00 0.17 13.24
N LYS A 260 5.01 -0.39 12.52
CA LYS A 260 5.23 -1.35 11.44
C LYS A 260 5.98 -0.72 10.27
N MET A 261 5.57 0.47 9.84
CA MET A 261 6.23 1.23 8.77
C MET A 261 7.73 1.39 9.01
N LEU A 262 8.11 1.87 10.19
CA LEU A 262 9.51 2.13 10.54
C LEU A 262 10.30 0.84 10.79
N LYS A 263 9.69 -0.16 11.45
CA LYS A 263 10.39 -1.41 11.78
C LYS A 263 10.68 -2.28 10.56
N PHE A 264 9.79 -2.30 9.58
CA PHE A 264 9.89 -3.15 8.38
C PHE A 264 10.21 -2.37 7.11
N ASP A 265 10.54 -1.08 7.26
CA ASP A 265 10.88 -0.18 6.14
C ASP A 265 9.81 -0.17 5.03
N ASN A 266 8.53 -0.03 5.43
CA ASN A 266 7.41 -0.24 4.53
C ASN A 266 7.01 1.04 3.77
N ASP A 267 7.27 1.06 2.46
CA ASP A 267 7.02 2.20 1.57
C ASP A 267 5.54 2.47 1.34
N MET A 268 4.72 1.41 1.20
CA MET A 268 3.28 1.55 0.99
C MET A 268 2.63 2.27 2.18
N TYR A 269 3.02 1.93 3.41
CA TYR A 269 2.51 2.61 4.62
C TYR A 269 2.86 4.09 4.60
N ALA A 270 4.12 4.43 4.30
CA ALA A 270 4.59 5.81 4.27
C ALA A 270 3.85 6.64 3.21
N ASN A 271 3.67 6.09 2.02
CA ASN A 271 3.03 6.76 0.91
C ASN A 271 1.51 6.94 1.10
N CYS A 272 0.80 5.92 1.62
CA CYS A 272 -0.61 6.04 1.99
C CYS A 272 -0.81 7.08 3.10
N ILE A 273 0.03 7.06 4.14
CA ILE A 273 -0.02 8.02 5.24
C ILE A 273 0.25 9.44 4.73
N LEU A 274 1.25 9.63 3.84
CA LEU A 274 1.52 10.93 3.21
C LEU A 274 0.28 11.48 2.51
N LYS A 275 -0.35 10.70 1.63
CA LYS A 275 -1.57 11.14 0.95
C LYS A 275 -2.72 11.39 1.93
N LYS A 276 -2.86 10.58 2.98
CA LYS A 276 -3.91 10.74 3.98
C LYS A 276 -3.79 12.02 4.78
N ILE A 277 -2.59 12.41 5.23
CA ILE A 277 -2.41 13.70 5.93
C ILE A 277 -2.74 14.88 5.02
N GLY A 278 -2.37 14.80 3.73
CA GLY A 278 -2.79 15.79 2.72
C GLY A 278 -4.31 15.87 2.58
N ARG A 279 -4.99 14.73 2.52
CA ARG A 279 -6.46 14.64 2.46
C ARG A 279 -7.13 15.35 3.64
N ILE A 280 -6.67 15.06 4.84
CA ILE A 280 -7.26 15.60 6.08
C ILE A 280 -6.98 17.10 6.22
N LYS A 281 -5.75 17.53 5.93
CA LYS A 281 -5.36 18.94 6.06
C LYS A 281 -6.11 19.86 5.11
N PHE A 282 -6.31 19.44 3.85
CA PHE A 282 -6.84 20.31 2.80
C PHE A 282 -8.31 20.04 2.43
N GLY A 283 -8.94 18.98 2.95
CA GLY A 283 -10.34 18.63 2.64
C GLY A 283 -10.59 18.25 1.18
N LYS A 284 -9.53 17.91 0.41
CA LYS A 284 -9.54 17.50 -1.01
C LYS A 284 -8.88 16.13 -1.15
N PRO A 285 -9.04 15.40 -2.25
CA PRO A 285 -8.34 14.14 -2.45
C PRO A 285 -6.86 14.25 -2.11
N GLY A 286 -6.34 13.29 -1.37
CA GLY A 286 -4.93 13.24 -0.97
C GLY A 286 -4.04 13.07 -2.19
N THR A 287 -3.10 13.98 -2.39
CA THR A 287 -2.16 14.00 -3.51
C THR A 287 -0.73 13.94 -2.99
N TRP A 288 0.22 13.61 -3.85
CA TRP A 288 1.64 13.68 -3.52
C TRP A 288 2.04 15.10 -3.06
N PRO A 289 1.71 16.19 -3.81
CA PRO A 289 2.05 17.53 -3.40
C PRO A 289 1.41 17.95 -2.07
N ASN A 290 0.13 17.63 -1.86
CA ASN A 290 -0.56 18.02 -0.62
C ASN A 290 0.03 17.33 0.61
N GLY A 291 0.31 16.03 0.51
CA GLY A 291 0.96 15.29 1.60
C GLY A 291 2.37 15.80 1.87
N ALA A 292 3.17 16.01 0.81
CA ALA A 292 4.51 16.56 0.91
C ALA A 292 4.53 17.96 1.54
N GLN A 293 3.54 18.80 1.21
CA GLN A 293 3.38 20.13 1.81
C GLN A 293 3.16 20.03 3.32
N VAL A 294 2.30 19.12 3.80
CA VAL A 294 2.07 18.93 5.25
C VAL A 294 3.37 18.53 5.96
N VAL A 295 4.14 17.60 5.37
CA VAL A 295 5.42 17.16 5.95
C VAL A 295 6.40 18.34 5.98
N ARG A 296 6.50 19.12 4.92
CA ARG A 296 7.38 20.27 4.83
C ARG A 296 7.00 21.36 5.83
N GLU A 297 5.73 21.72 5.93
CA GLU A 297 5.23 22.68 6.93
C GLU A 297 5.60 22.24 8.35
N PHE A 298 5.44 20.96 8.66
CA PHE A 298 5.80 20.41 9.97
C PHE A 298 7.32 20.42 10.22
N LEU A 299 8.14 20.14 9.20
CA LEU A 299 9.59 20.26 9.28
C LEU A 299 10.02 21.68 9.63
N LEU A 300 9.45 22.68 8.93
CA LEU A 300 9.73 24.11 9.16
C LEU A 300 9.32 24.55 10.58
N ASP A 301 8.18 24.07 11.07
CA ASP A 301 7.70 24.37 12.43
C ASP A 301 8.63 23.82 13.52
N VAL A 302 9.16 22.61 13.31
CA VAL A 302 9.99 21.91 14.30
C VAL A 302 11.46 22.32 14.25
N ALA A 303 12.03 22.51 13.06
CA ALA A 303 13.47 22.75 12.88
C ALA A 303 13.84 24.25 12.84
N ALA A 304 12.83 25.16 12.92
CA ALA A 304 13.01 26.60 12.72
C ALA A 304 13.59 26.95 11.31
N LYS A 305 13.67 28.21 10.95
CA LYS A 305 13.91 28.78 9.60
C LYS A 305 15.06 28.19 8.73
N GLU A 306 15.85 27.27 9.23
CA GLU A 306 17.04 26.73 8.55
C GLU A 306 16.74 25.59 7.56
N VAL A 307 15.47 25.16 7.42
CA VAL A 307 15.05 23.97 6.64
C VAL A 307 14.50 24.31 5.24
N ASP A 308 14.63 25.54 4.78
CA ASP A 308 13.94 26.05 3.58
C ASP A 308 14.32 25.35 2.26
N GLU A 309 15.43 24.62 2.24
CA GLU A 309 15.92 23.90 1.05
C GLU A 309 15.47 22.44 0.96
N ALA A 310 14.78 21.90 1.97
CA ALA A 310 14.33 20.52 1.93
C ALA A 310 13.24 20.30 0.87
N VAL A 311 13.44 19.33 -0.01
CA VAL A 311 12.50 18.92 -1.05
C VAL A 311 11.90 17.58 -0.67
N ILE A 312 10.61 17.55 -0.44
CA ILE A 312 9.81 16.36 -0.12
C ILE A 312 8.82 16.15 -1.25
N VAL A 313 8.82 14.97 -1.86
CA VAL A 313 7.90 14.67 -2.97
C VAL A 313 7.14 13.35 -2.81
N ASP A 314 7.64 12.43 -1.99
CA ASP A 314 6.94 11.18 -1.63
C ASP A 314 7.07 10.86 -0.14
N GLY A 315 6.44 9.80 0.32
CA GLY A 315 6.46 9.40 1.73
C GLY A 315 7.58 8.43 2.09
N SER A 316 7.99 7.61 1.14
CA SER A 316 8.94 6.51 1.37
C SER A 316 10.40 6.93 1.30
N GLY A 317 10.70 8.01 0.56
CA GLY A 317 12.06 8.42 0.26
C GLY A 317 12.63 7.75 -1.00
N GLU A 318 11.82 7.05 -1.79
CA GLU A 318 12.28 6.42 -3.04
C GLU A 318 12.47 7.40 -4.18
N SER A 319 11.77 8.53 -4.16
CA SER A 319 11.91 9.55 -5.20
C SER A 319 13.31 10.15 -5.20
N CYS A 320 13.98 10.11 -6.35
CA CYS A 320 15.29 10.75 -6.54
C CYS A 320 15.24 12.29 -6.40
N PHE A 321 14.02 12.87 -6.37
CA PHE A 321 13.82 14.31 -6.18
C PHE A 321 13.76 14.72 -4.71
N ASN A 322 13.60 13.78 -3.76
CA ASN A 322 13.72 14.11 -2.34
C ASN A 322 15.14 14.58 -2.01
N LYS A 323 15.24 15.70 -1.32
CA LYS A 323 16.51 16.27 -0.90
C LYS A 323 16.41 16.85 0.50
N ILE A 324 17.37 16.54 1.35
CA ILE A 324 17.47 17.06 2.71
C ILE A 324 18.93 17.08 3.15
N SER A 325 19.32 18.06 3.96
CA SER A 325 20.68 18.11 4.53
C SER A 325 20.79 17.26 5.80
N PRO A 326 21.97 16.68 6.10
CA PRO A 326 22.23 16.01 7.37
C PRO A 326 21.98 16.92 8.59
N GLU A 327 22.32 18.20 8.49
CA GLU A 327 22.06 19.18 9.52
C GLU A 327 20.57 19.31 9.83
N THR A 328 19.73 19.43 8.79
CA THR A 328 18.27 19.45 8.94
C THR A 328 17.75 18.22 9.66
N VAL A 329 18.23 17.03 9.30
CA VAL A 329 17.83 15.77 9.97
C VAL A 329 18.25 15.79 11.45
N ALA A 330 19.47 16.22 11.75
CA ALA A 330 20.00 16.27 13.12
C ALA A 330 19.23 17.26 13.99
N LEU A 331 18.98 18.48 13.49
CA LEU A 331 18.20 19.52 14.18
C LEU A 331 16.78 19.06 14.44
N TRP A 332 16.14 18.47 13.42
CA TRP A 332 14.81 17.92 13.54
C TRP A 332 14.73 16.81 14.59
N LEU A 333 15.65 15.83 14.58
CA LEU A 333 15.71 14.76 15.58
C LEU A 333 15.89 15.33 16.99
N LYS A 334 16.74 16.31 17.17
CA LYS A 334 16.98 17.00 18.45
C LYS A 334 15.70 17.64 18.98
N ASN A 335 14.98 18.36 18.12
CA ASN A 335 13.78 19.09 18.53
C ASN A 335 12.58 18.17 18.75
N ILE A 336 12.41 17.14 17.94
CA ILE A 336 11.39 16.10 18.15
C ILE A 336 11.64 15.34 19.45
N HIS A 337 12.87 14.97 19.75
CA HIS A 337 13.21 14.31 21.01
C HIS A 337 12.75 15.15 22.21
N LYS A 338 13.06 16.45 22.23
CA LYS A 338 12.60 17.37 23.27
C LYS A 338 11.07 17.49 23.36
N LYS A 339 10.38 17.51 22.21
CA LYS A 339 8.91 17.68 22.14
C LYS A 339 8.16 16.45 22.64
N PHE A 340 8.65 15.24 22.38
CA PHE A 340 7.93 13.98 22.67
C PHE A 340 8.43 13.20 23.89
N VAL A 341 9.62 13.45 24.40
CA VAL A 341 10.13 12.80 25.63
C VAL A 341 9.55 13.46 26.89
N TYR A 342 9.07 14.70 26.78
CA TYR A 342 8.50 15.47 27.90
C TYR A 342 7.00 15.70 27.78
N ALA A 343 6.29 15.09 26.83
CA ALA A 343 4.84 15.09 26.65
C ALA A 343 4.25 13.72 26.95
#